data_16405390f7fbf985a33987987d3a8210
#
_entry.id   16405390f7fbf985a33987987d3a8210
#
_cell.length_a   1.000
_cell.length_b   1.000
_cell.length_c   1.000
_cell.angle_alpha   90.00
_cell.angle_beta   90.00
_cell.angle_gamma   90.00
#
_symmetry.space_group_name_H-M   'P 1'
#
loop_
_entity.id
_entity.type
_entity.pdbx_description
1 polymer ?
#
loop_
_entity_poly.entity_id
_entity_poly.type
_entity_poly.pdbx_seq_one_letter_code
_entity_poly.pdbx_strand_id
1 'polypeptide(L)'
;MTKIHRSIEINAPIKEVYAYIDDPAKDPEWITSMIDVKDVTGTGVGKHFKWTYKMAGIKLNGESTFKEDIPEKQIVVESKGGVESTWVFNLEPRRDVTVLNLDIDYKIPVPVLGKLAEKVLLKRNERETEMGLTNIKEKLESKT
;
A
#
# COMPACT_ATOMS: atom_id res chain seq x y z
N MET A 1 11.32 -1.49 -13.96
CA MET A 1 10.37 -1.44 -12.84
C MET A 1 8.95 -1.50 -13.38
N THR A 2 8.10 -2.20 -12.68
CA THR A 2 6.68 -2.29 -13.04
C THR A 2 5.93 -1.22 -12.27
N LYS A 3 5.01 -0.53 -12.94
CA LYS A 3 4.27 0.59 -12.35
C LYS A 3 2.77 0.36 -12.35
N ILE A 4 2.12 0.69 -11.24
CA ILE A 4 0.67 0.65 -11.10
C ILE A 4 0.24 2.01 -10.57
N HIS A 5 -0.82 2.56 -11.17
CA HIS A 5 -1.44 3.79 -10.69
C HIS A 5 -2.94 3.59 -10.56
N ARG A 6 -3.49 3.90 -9.39
CA ARG A 6 -4.93 3.81 -9.13
C ARG A 6 -5.37 4.94 -8.22
N SER A 7 -6.62 5.34 -8.37
CA SER A 7 -7.23 6.39 -7.56
C SER A 7 -8.59 5.95 -7.08
N ILE A 8 -9.00 6.46 -5.92
CA ILE A 8 -10.33 6.19 -5.39
C ILE A 8 -10.84 7.40 -4.61
N GLU A 9 -12.15 7.62 -4.65
CA GLU A 9 -12.79 8.62 -3.81
C GLU A 9 -13.35 7.93 -2.57
N ILE A 10 -13.01 8.47 -1.40
CA ILE A 10 -13.44 7.94 -0.11
C ILE A 10 -14.29 8.99 0.58
N ASN A 11 -15.52 8.64 0.94
CA ASN A 11 -16.43 9.54 1.65
C ASN A 11 -16.07 9.54 3.15
N ALA A 12 -14.94 10.12 3.46
CA ALA A 12 -14.42 10.28 4.82
C ALA A 12 -13.48 11.47 4.84
N PRO A 13 -13.33 12.14 6.00
CA PRO A 13 -12.42 13.29 6.13
C PRO A 13 -10.98 12.90 5.84
N ILE A 14 -10.24 13.81 5.24
CA ILE A 14 -8.83 13.55 4.87
C ILE A 14 -7.98 13.15 6.08
N LYS A 15 -8.29 13.69 7.24
CA LYS A 15 -7.59 13.37 8.48
C LYS A 15 -7.72 11.88 8.83
N GLU A 16 -8.90 11.31 8.65
CA GLU A 16 -9.16 9.89 8.92
C GLU A 16 -8.49 9.00 7.90
N VAL A 17 -8.53 9.38 6.62
CA VAL A 17 -7.90 8.63 5.55
C VAL A 17 -6.39 8.59 5.76
N TYR A 18 -5.81 9.76 6.07
CA TYR A 18 -4.38 9.86 6.35
C TYR A 18 -3.98 9.00 7.54
N ALA A 19 -4.69 9.10 8.65
CA ALA A 19 -4.37 8.36 9.86
C ALA A 19 -4.42 6.84 9.63
N TYR A 20 -5.34 6.39 8.81
CA TYR A 20 -5.47 4.97 8.50
C TYR A 20 -4.28 4.45 7.68
N ILE A 21 -3.88 5.19 6.65
CA ILE A 21 -2.76 4.82 5.78
C ILE A 21 -1.42 4.96 6.49
N ASP A 22 -1.32 5.93 7.39
CA ASP A 22 -0.09 6.21 8.13
C ASP A 22 0.26 5.14 9.17
N ASP A 23 -0.68 4.25 9.47
CA ASP A 23 -0.50 3.19 10.46
C ASP A 23 -0.22 1.83 9.78
N PRO A 24 1.04 1.35 9.77
CA PRO A 24 1.37 0.07 9.13
C PRO A 24 0.63 -1.12 9.72
N ALA A 25 0.22 -1.05 10.97
CA ALA A 25 -0.53 -2.13 11.61
C ALA A 25 -1.88 -2.37 10.92
N LYS A 26 -2.37 -1.37 10.18
CA LYS A 26 -3.62 -1.48 9.41
C LYS A 26 -3.40 -2.13 8.03
N ASP A 27 -2.16 -2.20 7.56
CA ASP A 27 -1.88 -2.70 6.21
C ASP A 27 -2.50 -4.06 5.91
N PRO A 28 -2.43 -5.07 6.81
CA PRO A 28 -3.07 -6.36 6.53
C PRO A 28 -4.59 -6.28 6.38
N GLU A 29 -5.22 -5.21 6.86
CA GLU A 29 -6.67 -5.05 6.76
C GLU A 29 -7.12 -4.70 5.34
N TRP A 30 -6.25 -4.05 4.57
CA TRP A 30 -6.61 -3.62 3.22
C TRP A 30 -5.74 -4.20 2.11
N ILE A 31 -4.48 -4.53 2.39
CA ILE A 31 -3.61 -5.19 1.43
C ILE A 31 -3.84 -6.68 1.53
N THR A 32 -4.62 -7.25 0.61
CA THR A 32 -5.08 -8.63 0.69
C THR A 32 -3.96 -9.67 0.75
N SER A 33 -2.83 -9.38 0.12
CA SER A 33 -1.67 -10.28 0.10
C SER A 33 -0.71 -10.08 1.27
N MET A 34 -0.94 -9.07 2.10
CA MET A 34 -0.12 -8.82 3.29
C MET A 34 -0.59 -9.74 4.41
N ILE A 35 0.28 -10.66 4.82
CA ILE A 35 -0.06 -11.65 5.84
C ILE A 35 0.17 -11.09 7.24
N ASP A 36 1.26 -10.37 7.42
CA ASP A 36 1.68 -9.91 8.73
C ASP A 36 2.54 -8.64 8.66
N VAL A 37 2.40 -7.79 9.67
CA VAL A 37 3.23 -6.61 9.89
C VAL A 37 3.70 -6.67 11.33
N LYS A 38 4.99 -6.47 11.54
CA LYS A 38 5.58 -6.51 12.90
C LYS A 38 6.73 -5.53 13.04
N ASP A 39 7.16 -5.36 14.28
CA ASP A 39 8.31 -4.52 14.62
C ASP A 39 8.18 -3.08 14.09
N VAL A 40 6.99 -2.51 14.23
CA VAL A 40 6.76 -1.11 13.86
C VAL A 40 7.49 -0.20 14.83
N THR A 41 8.37 0.65 14.31
CA THR A 41 9.15 1.59 15.10
C THR A 41 9.13 2.98 14.47
N GLY A 42 9.24 4.01 15.31
CA GLY A 42 9.32 5.39 14.87
C GLY A 42 7.98 6.01 14.50
N THR A 43 8.01 7.30 14.17
CA THR A 43 6.85 8.07 13.72
C THR A 43 7.30 9.03 12.62
N GLY A 44 6.42 9.32 11.66
CA GLY A 44 6.75 10.20 10.55
C GLY A 44 7.84 9.61 9.66
N VAL A 45 8.70 10.47 9.13
CA VAL A 45 9.84 10.04 8.32
C VAL A 45 10.75 9.15 9.17
N GLY A 46 11.14 8.01 8.63
CA GLY A 46 11.95 7.04 9.35
C GLY A 46 11.15 5.94 10.04
N LYS A 47 9.82 6.04 10.05
CA LYS A 47 8.98 4.93 10.54
C LYS A 47 9.36 3.67 9.78
N HIS A 48 9.52 2.57 10.50
CA HIS A 48 10.04 1.34 9.94
C HIS A 48 9.23 0.15 10.43
N PHE A 49 9.02 -0.84 9.56
CA PHE A 49 8.33 -2.07 9.95
C PHE A 49 8.76 -3.23 9.06
N LYS A 50 8.49 -4.44 9.52
CA LYS A 50 8.74 -5.67 8.79
C LYS A 50 7.42 -6.26 8.35
N TRP A 51 7.44 -6.94 7.21
CA TRP A 51 6.21 -7.52 6.65
C TRP A 51 6.46 -8.88 6.03
N THR A 52 5.39 -9.66 5.96
CA THR A 52 5.31 -10.89 5.20
C THR A 52 4.19 -10.73 4.18
N TYR A 53 4.52 -10.98 2.92
CA TYR A 53 3.64 -10.78 1.79
C TYR A 53 3.61 -12.03 0.93
N LYS A 54 2.50 -12.27 0.23
CA LYS A 54 2.37 -13.43 -0.64
C LYS A 54 2.09 -12.97 -2.07
N MET A 55 2.95 -13.38 -3.00
CA MET A 55 2.77 -13.05 -4.42
C MET A 55 2.84 -14.34 -5.24
N ALA A 56 1.77 -14.61 -6.02
CA ALA A 56 1.66 -15.83 -6.82
C ALA A 56 1.94 -17.09 -6.01
N GLY A 57 1.46 -17.14 -4.75
CA GLY A 57 1.65 -18.27 -3.86
C GLY A 57 3.00 -18.33 -3.16
N ILE A 58 3.91 -17.43 -3.46
CA ILE A 58 5.25 -17.39 -2.84
C ILE A 58 5.25 -16.41 -1.67
N LYS A 59 5.69 -16.88 -0.51
CA LYS A 59 5.84 -16.06 0.68
C LYS A 59 7.13 -15.24 0.59
N LEU A 60 6.99 -13.93 0.78
CA LEU A 60 8.11 -12.98 0.70
C LEU A 60 8.17 -12.18 1.99
N ASN A 61 9.37 -11.99 2.51
CA ASN A 61 9.58 -11.20 3.71
C ASN A 61 10.42 -9.99 3.36
N GLY A 62 10.11 -8.85 3.96
CA GLY A 62 10.86 -7.64 3.74
C GLY A 62 10.63 -6.61 4.81
N GLU A 63 11.12 -5.42 4.55
CA GLU A 63 10.98 -4.30 5.48
C GLU A 63 10.74 -3.02 4.70
N SER A 64 10.07 -2.09 5.34
CA SER A 64 9.68 -0.82 4.75
C SER A 64 10.05 0.34 5.64
N THR A 65 10.39 1.46 5.02
CA THR A 65 10.72 2.70 5.70
C THR A 65 9.94 3.85 5.07
N PHE A 66 9.35 4.70 5.89
CA PHE A 66 8.68 5.91 5.43
C PHE A 66 9.75 6.93 5.04
N LYS A 67 9.80 7.29 3.78
CA LYS A 67 10.74 8.28 3.25
C LYS A 67 10.19 9.68 3.27
N GLU A 68 8.88 9.83 3.15
CA GLU A 68 8.17 11.08 3.33
C GLU A 68 6.87 10.81 4.06
N ASP A 69 6.48 11.73 4.92
CA ASP A 69 5.24 11.64 5.67
C ASP A 69 4.76 13.07 5.97
N ILE A 70 4.01 13.61 5.02
CA ILE A 70 3.46 14.96 5.11
C ILE A 70 1.97 14.81 5.47
N PRO A 71 1.59 15.16 6.71
CA PRO A 71 0.21 14.96 7.17
C PRO A 71 -0.84 15.48 6.19
N GLU A 72 -1.80 14.62 5.90
CA GLU A 72 -2.95 14.90 5.03
C GLU A 72 -2.58 15.24 3.58
N LYS A 73 -1.32 14.99 3.17
CA LYS A 73 -0.87 15.29 1.80
C LYS A 73 -0.20 14.12 1.12
N GLN A 74 0.88 13.61 1.69
CA GLN A 74 1.67 12.59 1.00
C GLN A 74 2.41 11.67 1.95
N ILE A 75 2.40 10.40 1.60
CA ILE A 75 3.21 9.39 2.27
C ILE A 75 4.00 8.64 1.19
N VAL A 76 5.30 8.50 1.40
CA VAL A 76 6.16 7.70 0.52
C VAL A 76 6.80 6.60 1.35
N VAL A 77 6.56 5.35 0.94
CA VAL A 77 7.09 4.17 1.62
C VAL A 77 7.98 3.40 0.66
N GLU A 78 9.21 3.14 1.08
CA GLU A 78 10.17 2.35 0.31
C GLU A 78 10.37 1.00 0.98
N SER A 79 10.27 -0.07 0.19
CA SER A 79 10.38 -1.44 0.66
C SER A 79 11.59 -2.14 0.07
N LYS A 80 12.23 -2.99 0.87
CA LYS A 80 13.39 -3.79 0.51
C LYS A 80 13.22 -5.20 1.01
N GLY A 81 14.02 -6.12 0.48
CA GLY A 81 13.99 -7.52 0.84
C GLY A 81 13.29 -8.35 -0.22
N GLY A 82 12.28 -9.11 0.17
CA GLY A 82 11.57 -9.99 -0.76
C GLY A 82 10.93 -9.30 -1.96
N VAL A 83 10.50 -8.05 -1.79
CA VAL A 83 10.01 -7.22 -2.89
C VAL A 83 10.61 -5.82 -2.72
N GLU A 84 11.24 -5.32 -3.76
CA GLU A 84 11.72 -3.94 -3.78
C GLU A 84 10.62 -3.08 -4.41
N SER A 85 10.17 -2.06 -3.70
CA SER A 85 9.09 -1.20 -4.19
C SER A 85 9.11 0.17 -3.55
N THR A 86 8.43 1.11 -4.23
CA THR A 86 8.14 2.42 -3.68
C THR A 86 6.66 2.67 -3.85
N TRP A 87 5.99 3.00 -2.76
CA TRP A 87 4.56 3.30 -2.75
C TRP A 87 4.39 4.78 -2.41
N VAL A 88 3.69 5.49 -3.28
CA VAL A 88 3.42 6.92 -3.08
C VAL A 88 1.92 7.11 -2.94
N PHE A 89 1.51 7.59 -1.77
CA PHE A 89 0.13 7.94 -1.48
C PHE A 89 -0.01 9.46 -1.53
N ASN A 90 -0.88 9.95 -2.41
CA ASN A 90 -1.21 11.38 -2.46
C ASN A 90 -2.67 11.56 -2.13
N LEU A 91 -2.97 12.46 -1.20
CA LEU A 91 -4.31 12.73 -0.73
C LEU A 91 -4.74 14.12 -1.15
N GLU A 92 -5.96 14.23 -1.68
CA GLU A 92 -6.55 15.50 -2.07
C GLU A 92 -7.93 15.66 -1.44
N PRO A 93 -8.20 16.77 -0.74
CA PRO A 93 -9.54 17.04 -0.25
C PRO A 93 -10.40 17.52 -1.41
N ARG A 94 -11.63 17.00 -1.50
CA ARG A 94 -12.57 17.44 -2.51
C ARG A 94 -13.97 17.54 -1.84
N ARG A 95 -14.29 18.72 -1.30
CA ARG A 95 -15.47 18.94 -0.48
C ARG A 95 -15.47 18.00 0.72
N ASP A 96 -16.45 17.11 0.82
CA ASP A 96 -16.59 16.19 1.94
C ASP A 96 -15.96 14.83 1.68
N VAL A 97 -15.27 14.66 0.55
CA VAL A 97 -14.61 13.41 0.21
C VAL A 97 -13.10 13.60 0.10
N THR A 98 -12.39 12.50 0.18
CA THR A 98 -10.94 12.47 -0.01
C THR A 98 -10.63 11.66 -1.25
N VAL A 99 -9.81 12.21 -2.14
CA VAL A 99 -9.29 11.47 -3.29
C VAL A 99 -7.94 10.90 -2.87
N LEU A 100 -7.82 9.59 -2.92
CA LEU A 100 -6.58 8.89 -2.63
C LEU A 100 -5.98 8.39 -3.93
N ASN A 101 -4.77 8.86 -4.24
CA ASN A 101 -4.00 8.41 -5.39
C ASN A 101 -2.86 7.54 -4.89
N LEU A 102 -2.73 6.35 -5.46
CA LEU A 102 -1.66 5.42 -5.10
C LEU A 102 -0.86 5.07 -6.34
N ASP A 103 0.43 5.34 -6.28
CA ASP A 103 1.41 4.95 -7.29
C ASP A 103 2.35 3.93 -6.70
N ILE A 104 2.47 2.78 -7.34
CA ILE A 104 3.37 1.72 -6.92
C ILE A 104 4.38 1.48 -8.03
N ASP A 105 5.65 1.50 -7.66
CA ASP A 105 6.75 1.17 -8.55
C ASP A 105 7.46 -0.01 -7.90
N TYR A 106 7.49 -1.16 -8.56
CA TYR A 106 8.06 -2.36 -7.94
C TYR A 106 8.85 -3.20 -8.91
N LYS A 107 9.76 -4.00 -8.37
CA LYS A 107 10.56 -4.95 -9.11
C LYS A 107 10.00 -6.35 -8.83
N ILE A 108 9.66 -7.08 -9.89
CA ILE A 108 9.13 -8.44 -9.74
C ILE A 108 10.23 -9.34 -9.19
N PRO A 109 9.99 -10.02 -8.04
CA PRO A 109 10.99 -10.91 -7.46
C PRO A 109 11.30 -12.07 -8.39
N VAL A 110 12.58 -12.44 -8.47
CA VAL A 110 13.04 -13.54 -9.32
C VAL A 110 12.26 -14.85 -9.11
N PRO A 111 11.99 -15.29 -7.87
CA PRO A 111 11.22 -16.51 -7.66
C PRO A 111 9.82 -16.48 -8.26
N VAL A 112 9.19 -15.27 -8.33
CA VAL A 112 7.85 -15.11 -8.87
C VAL A 112 7.86 -15.13 -10.38
N LEU A 113 8.89 -14.58 -11.01
CA LEU A 113 9.03 -14.53 -12.48
C LEU A 113 9.01 -15.92 -13.11
N GLY A 114 9.49 -16.94 -12.39
CA GLY A 114 9.51 -18.31 -12.89
C GLY A 114 8.14 -18.99 -12.86
N LYS A 115 7.12 -18.39 -12.22
CA LYS A 115 5.80 -19.02 -12.05
C LYS A 115 4.73 -18.48 -12.98
N LEU A 116 4.75 -17.18 -13.27
CA LEU A 116 3.72 -16.54 -14.07
C LEU A 116 4.36 -15.59 -15.09
N ALA A 117 3.72 -15.50 -16.25
CA ALA A 117 4.10 -14.51 -17.26
C ALA A 117 3.93 -13.12 -16.68
N GLU A 118 4.82 -12.21 -17.04
CA GLU A 118 4.83 -10.85 -16.54
C GLU A 118 3.49 -10.13 -16.72
N LYS A 119 2.87 -10.28 -17.87
CA LYS A 119 1.55 -9.66 -18.15
C LYS A 119 0.44 -10.17 -17.24
N VAL A 120 0.45 -11.48 -16.95
CA VAL A 120 -0.54 -12.09 -16.06
C VAL A 120 -0.35 -11.58 -14.64
N LEU A 121 0.91 -11.50 -14.22
CA LEU A 121 1.26 -11.02 -12.89
C LEU A 121 0.87 -9.55 -12.72
N LEU A 122 1.12 -8.72 -13.72
CA LEU A 122 0.74 -7.31 -13.67
C LEU A 122 -0.76 -7.14 -13.50
N LYS A 123 -1.57 -7.84 -14.28
CA LYS A 123 -3.03 -7.78 -14.16
C LYS A 123 -3.50 -8.22 -12.79
N ARG A 124 -2.88 -9.25 -12.24
CA ARG A 124 -3.20 -9.74 -10.90
C ARG A 124 -2.89 -8.69 -9.84
N ASN A 125 -1.73 -8.06 -9.93
CA ASN A 125 -1.31 -7.03 -8.98
C ASN A 125 -2.14 -5.75 -9.11
N GLU A 126 -2.54 -5.38 -10.32
CA GLU A 126 -3.45 -4.27 -10.54
C GLU A 126 -4.80 -4.51 -9.87
N ARG A 127 -5.33 -5.73 -10.02
CA ARG A 127 -6.60 -6.13 -9.40
C ARG A 127 -6.51 -6.12 -7.89
N GLU A 128 -5.39 -6.59 -7.33
CA GLU A 128 -5.18 -6.56 -5.88
C GLU A 128 -5.10 -5.12 -5.36
N THR A 129 -4.48 -4.23 -6.11
CA THR A 129 -4.41 -2.81 -5.76
C THR A 129 -5.79 -2.19 -5.73
N GLU A 130 -6.61 -2.45 -6.76
CA GLU A 130 -7.99 -1.98 -6.81
C GLU A 130 -8.81 -2.50 -5.63
N MET A 131 -8.66 -3.78 -5.32
CA MET A 131 -9.33 -4.42 -4.20
C MET A 131 -8.89 -3.80 -2.87
N GLY A 132 -7.60 -3.52 -2.72
CA GLY A 132 -7.06 -2.89 -1.52
C GLY A 132 -7.63 -1.49 -1.29
N LEU A 133 -7.71 -0.68 -2.34
CA LEU A 133 -8.29 0.65 -2.25
C LEU A 133 -9.77 0.58 -1.91
N THR A 134 -10.50 -0.36 -2.49
CA THR A 134 -11.91 -0.60 -2.17
C THR A 134 -12.07 -0.99 -0.70
N ASN A 135 -11.15 -1.80 -0.18
CA ASN A 135 -11.17 -2.20 1.23
C ASN A 135 -11.00 -0.99 2.15
N ILE A 136 -10.09 -0.06 1.81
CA ILE A 136 -9.92 1.17 2.58
C ILE A 136 -11.22 1.98 2.58
N LYS A 137 -11.82 2.14 1.41
CA LYS A 137 -13.06 2.89 1.24
C LYS A 137 -14.17 2.30 2.10
N GLU A 138 -14.40 1.00 2.01
CA GLU A 138 -15.43 0.33 2.78
C GLU A 138 -15.21 0.45 4.28
N LYS A 139 -13.96 0.27 4.71
CA LYS A 139 -13.58 0.35 6.11
C LYS A 139 -13.86 1.72 6.71
N LEU A 140 -13.46 2.77 6.01
CA LEU A 140 -13.59 4.14 6.51
C LEU A 140 -15.03 4.67 6.39
N GLU A 141 -15.74 4.28 5.34
CA GLU A 141 -17.14 4.73 5.15
C GLU A 141 -18.12 4.01 6.08
N SER A 142 -17.78 2.83 6.55
CA SER A 142 -18.66 2.09 7.46
C SER A 142 -18.63 2.60 8.90
N LYS A 143 -17.79 3.60 9.20
CA LYS A 143 -17.68 4.17 10.54
C LYS A 143 -18.70 5.26 10.86
N THR A 144 -19.56 5.60 9.93
CA THR A 144 -20.57 6.64 10.13
C THR A 144 -21.81 6.11 10.81
#